data_5e84c7efe8e21176db7ab76ef08ead26
#
_entry.id   5e84c7efe8e21176db7ab76ef08ead26
#
_cell.length_a   1.000
_cell.length_b   1.000
_cell.length_c   1.000
_cell.angle_alpha   90.00
_cell.angle_beta   90.00
_cell.angle_gamma   90.00
#
_symmetry.space_group_name_H-M   'P 1'
#
loop_
_entity.id
_entity.type
_entity.pdbx_description
1 polymer ?
#
loop_
_entity_poly.entity_id
_entity_poly.type
_entity_poly.pdbx_seq_one_letter_code
_entity_poly.pdbx_strand_id
1 'polypeptide(L)'
;MKLKANKKAPNFKLPSTRISIFELNKIKKNIILYFYPKDDTPGCTIEAKDFSKLNNLISKNKASVYGISKDSIKSHLKFKKKYKIKFDLLSDEKLSVIKKYGVWGKKSFLGKKFMGIIRTTFLINSKGKIHKIWSNVRVKDHAKEVLSELKKI
;
A
#
# COMPACT_ATOMS: atom_id res chain seq x y z
N MET A 1 -9.49 -7.28 -15.83
CA MET A 1 -10.31 -6.06 -15.75
C MET A 1 -9.57 -4.98 -14.98
N LYS A 2 -9.50 -3.79 -15.53
CA LYS A 2 -8.78 -2.69 -14.89
C LYS A 2 -9.61 -2.07 -13.77
N LEU A 3 -8.99 -1.87 -12.60
CA LEU A 3 -9.65 -1.25 -11.46
C LEU A 3 -9.81 0.25 -11.68
N LYS A 4 -10.91 0.81 -11.19
CA LYS A 4 -11.26 2.22 -11.33
C LYS A 4 -11.84 2.76 -10.04
N ALA A 5 -11.85 4.09 -9.91
CA ALA A 5 -12.58 4.76 -8.84
C ALA A 5 -14.08 4.38 -8.91
N ASN A 6 -14.73 4.35 -7.75
CA ASN A 6 -16.14 4.00 -7.56
C ASN A 6 -16.46 2.52 -7.76
N LYS A 7 -15.47 1.68 -8.07
CA LYS A 7 -15.64 0.23 -8.15
C LYS A 7 -15.22 -0.42 -6.84
N LYS A 8 -15.77 -1.60 -6.58
CA LYS A 8 -15.43 -2.35 -5.38
C LYS A 8 -13.99 -2.83 -5.45
N ALA A 9 -13.22 -2.64 -4.38
CA ALA A 9 -11.88 -3.18 -4.28
C ALA A 9 -11.95 -4.69 -4.12
N PRO A 10 -11.18 -5.49 -4.89
CA PRO A 10 -11.19 -6.94 -4.75
C PRO A 10 -10.76 -7.37 -3.35
N ASN A 11 -11.53 -8.27 -2.74
CA ASN A 11 -11.17 -8.84 -1.45
C ASN A 11 -9.94 -9.74 -1.58
N PHE A 12 -9.15 -9.81 -0.52
CA PHE A 12 -7.99 -10.70 -0.48
C PHE A 12 -7.60 -11.02 0.96
N LYS A 13 -6.78 -12.06 1.11
CA LYS A 13 -6.17 -12.45 2.38
C LYS A 13 -4.67 -12.52 2.19
N LEU A 14 -3.91 -11.93 3.12
CA LEU A 14 -2.45 -11.97 3.10
C LEU A 14 -1.89 -12.01 4.52
N PRO A 15 -0.71 -12.62 4.71
CA PRO A 15 0.01 -12.50 5.97
C PRO A 15 0.33 -11.03 6.28
N SER A 16 0.27 -10.68 7.56
CA SER A 16 0.51 -9.32 8.05
C SER A 16 1.57 -9.33 9.15
N THR A 17 2.26 -8.22 9.35
CA THR A 17 3.25 -8.07 10.41
C THR A 17 2.65 -8.08 11.81
N ARG A 18 1.35 -7.85 11.95
CA ARG A 18 0.68 -7.79 13.25
C ARG A 18 -0.18 -9.01 13.53
N ILE A 19 -0.96 -9.43 12.54
CA ILE A 19 -1.88 -10.57 12.67
C ILE A 19 -1.50 -11.63 11.66
N SER A 20 -1.84 -12.90 11.95
CA SER A 20 -1.47 -14.00 11.06
C SER A 20 -2.03 -13.82 9.65
N ILE A 21 -3.30 -13.42 9.52
CA ILE A 21 -3.93 -13.19 8.22
C ILE A 21 -4.74 -11.89 8.25
N PHE A 22 -4.46 -11.02 7.30
CA PHE A 22 -5.23 -9.83 7.00
C PHE A 22 -6.27 -10.18 5.93
N GLU A 23 -7.49 -9.69 6.12
CA GLU A 23 -8.54 -9.82 5.09
C GLU A 23 -9.18 -8.46 4.87
N LEU A 24 -9.16 -7.98 3.61
CA LEU A 24 -9.57 -6.61 3.29
C LEU A 24 -11.01 -6.31 3.72
N ASN A 25 -11.97 -7.17 3.36
CA ASN A 25 -13.39 -6.87 3.61
C ASN A 25 -13.81 -6.98 5.08
N LYS A 26 -12.91 -7.40 5.97
CA LYS A 26 -13.15 -7.37 7.41
C LYS A 26 -12.79 -6.04 8.05
N ILE A 27 -12.14 -5.17 7.31
CA ILE A 27 -11.76 -3.85 7.80
C ILE A 27 -12.92 -2.88 7.51
N LYS A 28 -13.54 -2.34 8.56
CA LYS A 28 -14.73 -1.50 8.44
C LYS A 28 -14.42 0.00 8.62
N LYS A 29 -13.30 0.43 8.06
CA LYS A 29 -12.89 1.83 8.03
C LYS A 29 -12.24 2.13 6.69
N ASN A 30 -11.92 3.40 6.45
CA ASN A 30 -11.21 3.78 5.24
C ASN A 30 -9.81 3.15 5.25
N ILE A 31 -9.31 2.76 4.07
CA ILE A 31 -8.02 2.09 3.95
C ILE A 31 -7.17 2.81 2.93
N ILE A 32 -5.92 3.11 3.31
CA ILE A 32 -4.88 3.52 2.39
C ILE A 32 -4.05 2.27 2.14
N LEU A 33 -4.13 1.73 0.92
CA LEU A 33 -3.43 0.50 0.54
C LEU A 33 -2.40 0.88 -0.52
N TYR A 34 -1.10 0.81 -0.16
CA TYR A 34 -0.07 1.17 -1.13
C TYR A 34 0.83 -0.01 -1.45
N PHE A 35 1.08 -0.19 -2.75
CA PHE A 35 1.96 -1.21 -3.29
C PHE A 35 3.32 -0.60 -3.57
N TYR A 36 4.40 -1.25 -3.10
CA TYR A 36 5.75 -0.75 -3.28
C TYR A 36 6.70 -1.88 -3.68
N PRO A 37 7.80 -1.55 -4.40
CA PRO A 37 8.67 -2.58 -4.99
C PRO A 37 9.43 -3.46 -4.02
N LYS A 38 10.06 -2.90 -2.98
CA LYS A 38 10.96 -3.69 -2.14
C LYS A 38 11.29 -2.99 -0.82
N ASP A 39 11.28 -3.75 0.28
CA ASP A 39 11.67 -3.27 1.61
C ASP A 39 13.08 -2.68 1.59
N ASP A 40 13.25 -1.65 2.41
CA ASP A 40 14.56 -1.03 2.71
C ASP A 40 15.31 -0.53 1.47
N THR A 41 14.57 -0.05 0.47
CA THR A 41 15.12 0.70 -0.66
C THR A 41 14.83 2.18 -0.46
N PRO A 42 15.60 3.11 -1.09
CA PRO A 42 15.46 4.55 -0.79
C PRO A 42 14.03 5.11 -0.92
N GLY A 43 13.38 4.90 -2.06
CA GLY A 43 12.02 5.41 -2.28
C GLY A 43 10.99 4.77 -1.38
N CYS A 44 11.08 3.47 -1.16
CA CYS A 44 10.14 2.74 -0.32
C CYS A 44 10.29 3.13 1.15
N THR A 45 11.52 3.41 1.58
CA THR A 45 11.79 3.87 2.94
C THR A 45 11.19 5.26 3.17
N ILE A 46 11.36 6.19 2.21
CA ILE A 46 10.78 7.54 2.30
C ILE A 46 9.26 7.44 2.39
N GLU A 47 8.64 6.66 1.52
CA GLU A 47 7.18 6.49 1.50
C GLU A 47 6.66 5.95 2.83
N ALA A 48 7.29 4.90 3.37
CA ALA A 48 6.89 4.31 4.64
C ALA A 48 7.06 5.29 5.80
N LYS A 49 8.14 6.04 5.83
CA LYS A 49 8.38 7.04 6.88
C LYS A 49 7.39 8.19 6.80
N ASP A 50 7.05 8.64 5.60
CA ASP A 50 6.09 9.72 5.41
C ASP A 50 4.70 9.32 5.88
N PHE A 51 4.21 8.13 5.51
CA PHE A 51 2.94 7.63 6.02
C PHE A 51 2.97 7.42 7.53
N SER A 52 4.10 6.96 8.08
CA SER A 52 4.25 6.78 9.53
C SER A 52 4.12 8.10 10.29
N LYS A 53 4.72 9.17 9.76
CA LYS A 53 4.60 10.51 10.36
C LYS A 53 3.16 11.00 10.39
N LEU A 54 2.37 10.64 9.40
CA LEU A 54 0.97 11.05 9.27
C LEU A 54 -0.01 10.05 9.88
N ASN A 55 0.49 8.95 10.45
CA ASN A 55 -0.37 7.86 10.92
C ASN A 55 -1.43 8.31 11.92
N ASN A 56 -1.09 9.19 12.86
CA ASN A 56 -2.06 9.69 13.85
C ASN A 56 -3.18 10.51 13.18
N LEU A 57 -2.82 11.37 12.22
CA LEU A 57 -3.82 12.16 11.48
C LEU A 57 -4.70 11.26 10.61
N ILE A 58 -4.10 10.24 10.00
CA ILE A 58 -4.85 9.27 9.20
C ILE A 58 -5.83 8.51 10.09
N SER A 59 -5.39 8.08 11.26
CA SER A 59 -6.23 7.38 12.24
C SER A 59 -7.39 8.25 12.71
N LYS A 60 -7.15 9.55 12.95
CA LYS A 60 -8.20 10.50 13.33
C LYS A 60 -9.26 10.66 12.24
N ASN A 61 -8.90 10.40 10.99
CA ASN A 61 -9.84 10.43 9.86
C ASN A 61 -10.43 9.05 9.57
N LYS A 62 -10.45 8.17 10.58
CA LYS A 62 -11.06 6.84 10.52
C LYS A 62 -10.49 5.97 9.40
N ALA A 63 -9.17 5.99 9.27
CA ALA A 63 -8.47 5.21 8.26
C ALA A 63 -7.26 4.49 8.83
N SER A 64 -6.82 3.45 8.14
CA SER A 64 -5.58 2.73 8.42
C SER A 64 -4.76 2.61 7.15
N VAL A 65 -3.44 2.56 7.31
CA VAL A 65 -2.49 2.38 6.20
C VAL A 65 -2.00 0.94 6.20
N TYR A 66 -1.87 0.36 5.01
CA TYR A 66 -1.24 -0.95 4.80
C TYR A 66 -0.34 -0.87 3.58
N GLY A 67 0.91 -1.29 3.75
CA GLY A 67 1.84 -1.42 2.62
C GLY A 67 1.88 -2.87 2.16
N ILE A 68 1.98 -3.09 0.86
CA ILE A 68 2.10 -4.42 0.26
C ILE A 68 3.30 -4.49 -0.66
N SER A 69 4.11 -5.54 -0.51
CA SER A 69 5.13 -5.91 -1.47
C SER A 69 5.23 -7.42 -1.55
N LYS A 70 6.14 -7.92 -2.37
CA LYS A 70 6.39 -9.37 -2.46
C LYS A 70 7.40 -9.87 -1.43
N ASP A 71 7.91 -8.98 -0.58
CA ASP A 71 8.85 -9.36 0.47
C ASP A 71 8.19 -10.27 1.51
N SER A 72 8.99 -11.10 2.17
CA SER A 72 8.52 -11.99 3.22
C SER A 72 8.13 -11.23 4.49
N ILE A 73 7.36 -11.88 5.36
CA ILE A 73 7.04 -11.31 6.68
C ILE A 73 8.31 -11.05 7.48
N LYS A 74 9.30 -11.93 7.38
CA LYS A 74 10.59 -11.72 8.05
C LYS A 74 11.25 -10.43 7.61
N SER A 75 11.28 -10.16 6.30
CA SER A 75 11.80 -8.91 5.74
C SER A 75 10.98 -7.71 6.23
N HIS A 76 9.67 -7.80 6.18
CA HIS A 76 8.76 -6.75 6.64
C HIS A 76 8.96 -6.41 8.11
N LEU A 77 9.13 -7.41 8.97
CA LEU A 77 9.37 -7.17 10.40
C LEU A 77 10.69 -6.44 10.63
N LYS A 78 11.76 -6.78 9.90
CA LYS A 78 13.03 -6.07 9.95
C LYS A 78 12.90 -4.63 9.50
N PHE A 79 12.24 -4.41 8.38
CA PHE A 79 12.00 -3.09 7.80
C PHE A 79 11.19 -2.21 8.77
N LYS A 80 10.09 -2.76 9.29
CA LYS A 80 9.22 -2.07 10.23
C LYS A 80 9.97 -1.66 11.50
N LYS A 81 10.79 -2.56 12.05
CA LYS A 81 11.59 -2.29 13.25
C LYS A 81 12.66 -1.24 12.99
N LYS A 82 13.38 -1.36 11.87
CA LYS A 82 14.50 -0.48 11.52
C LYS A 82 14.08 0.99 11.44
N TYR A 83 12.93 1.26 10.84
CA TYR A 83 12.45 2.62 10.60
C TYR A 83 11.27 3.01 11.48
N LYS A 84 10.90 2.19 12.45
CA LYS A 84 9.78 2.45 13.36
C LYS A 84 8.49 2.75 12.63
N ILE A 85 8.18 1.94 11.63
CA ILE A 85 6.97 2.11 10.81
C ILE A 85 5.74 1.83 11.68
N LYS A 86 4.76 2.75 11.67
CA LYS A 86 3.62 2.76 12.60
C LYS A 86 2.40 1.95 12.13
N PHE A 87 2.48 1.30 10.99
CA PHE A 87 1.36 0.54 10.43
C PHE A 87 1.85 -0.82 9.96
N ASP A 88 0.92 -1.68 9.56
CA ASP A 88 1.27 -3.04 9.18
C ASP A 88 1.63 -3.18 7.71
N LEU A 89 2.54 -4.12 7.45
CA LEU A 89 2.96 -4.48 6.10
C LEU A 89 2.42 -5.87 5.78
N LEU A 90 1.95 -6.04 4.55
CA LEU A 90 1.36 -7.26 4.05
C LEU A 90 2.31 -7.92 3.06
N SER A 91 2.42 -9.24 3.12
CA SER A 91 3.35 -10.00 2.28
C SER A 91 2.60 -10.77 1.19
N ASP A 92 2.91 -10.47 -0.07
CA ASP A 92 2.32 -11.15 -1.23
C ASP A 92 3.42 -11.82 -2.05
N GLU A 93 4.08 -12.82 -1.44
CA GLU A 93 5.21 -13.51 -2.07
C GLU A 93 4.85 -14.19 -3.39
N LYS A 94 3.61 -14.63 -3.55
CA LYS A 94 3.12 -15.30 -4.76
C LYS A 94 2.63 -14.34 -5.84
N LEU A 95 2.64 -13.04 -5.59
CA LEU A 95 2.18 -12.00 -6.52
C LEU A 95 0.69 -12.06 -6.86
N SER A 96 -0.11 -12.86 -6.15
CA SER A 96 -1.52 -13.05 -6.50
C SER A 96 -2.35 -11.78 -6.34
N VAL A 97 -2.17 -11.06 -5.24
CA VAL A 97 -2.88 -9.80 -4.98
C VAL A 97 -2.31 -8.67 -5.83
N ILE A 98 -0.99 -8.61 -5.94
CA ILE A 98 -0.29 -7.63 -6.78
C ILE A 98 -0.82 -7.70 -8.21
N LYS A 99 -0.97 -8.90 -8.77
CA LYS A 99 -1.53 -9.09 -10.11
C LYS A 99 -3.03 -8.79 -10.17
N LYS A 100 -3.78 -9.20 -9.14
CA LYS A 100 -5.22 -8.93 -9.06
C LYS A 100 -5.51 -7.43 -9.06
N TYR A 101 -4.67 -6.64 -8.42
CA TYR A 101 -4.82 -5.19 -8.36
C TYR A 101 -4.21 -4.48 -9.59
N GLY A 102 -3.62 -5.24 -10.52
CA GLY A 102 -3.11 -4.68 -11.77
C GLY A 102 -1.85 -3.84 -11.63
N VAL A 103 -1.06 -4.08 -10.57
CA VAL A 103 0.13 -3.27 -10.29
C VAL A 103 1.45 -4.01 -10.59
N TRP A 104 1.38 -5.14 -11.27
CA TRP A 104 2.54 -5.87 -11.76
C TRP A 104 2.72 -5.55 -13.24
N GLY A 105 3.84 -4.97 -13.61
CA GLY A 105 4.04 -4.54 -14.98
C GLY A 105 5.50 -4.32 -15.36
N LYS A 106 5.70 -3.90 -16.61
CA LYS A 106 7.04 -3.62 -17.13
C LYS A 106 7.58 -2.32 -16.54
N LYS A 107 8.82 -2.39 -16.06
CA LYS A 107 9.55 -1.24 -15.53
C LYS A 107 10.87 -1.10 -16.31
N SER A 108 11.40 0.11 -16.33
CA SER A 108 12.69 0.39 -16.96
C SER A 108 13.60 1.10 -15.94
N PHE A 109 14.84 0.63 -15.85
CA PHE A 109 15.85 1.26 -14.98
C PHE A 109 17.22 1.12 -15.64
N LEU A 110 17.87 2.25 -15.88
CA LEU A 110 19.20 2.30 -16.50
C LEU A 110 19.26 1.51 -17.81
N GLY A 111 18.23 1.66 -18.67
CA GLY A 111 18.14 0.99 -19.95
C GLY A 111 17.72 -0.47 -19.92
N LYS A 112 17.58 -1.05 -18.73
CA LYS A 112 17.12 -2.43 -18.59
C LYS A 112 15.62 -2.47 -18.32
N LYS A 113 14.93 -3.39 -19.01
CA LYS A 113 13.50 -3.63 -18.82
C LYS A 113 13.29 -4.89 -17.99
N PHE A 114 12.38 -4.82 -17.05
CA PHE A 114 12.05 -5.95 -16.16
C PHE A 114 10.62 -5.86 -15.68
N MET A 115 10.08 -6.97 -15.15
CA MET A 115 8.77 -6.98 -14.52
C MET A 115 8.92 -6.66 -13.05
N GLY A 116 8.02 -5.83 -12.53
CA GLY A 116 8.06 -5.45 -11.13
C GLY A 116 6.78 -4.77 -10.68
N ILE A 117 6.75 -4.40 -9.41
CA ILE A 117 5.61 -3.70 -8.83
C ILE A 117 5.65 -2.24 -9.26
N ILE A 118 4.58 -1.77 -9.88
CA ILE A 118 4.39 -0.35 -10.20
C ILE A 118 3.85 0.30 -8.94
N ARG A 119 4.60 1.26 -8.38
CA ARG A 119 4.21 1.94 -7.14
C ARG A 119 2.84 2.59 -7.32
N THR A 120 1.87 2.11 -6.55
CA THR A 120 0.46 2.48 -6.70
C THR A 120 -0.20 2.56 -5.34
N THR A 121 -1.03 3.57 -5.13
CA THR A 121 -1.81 3.71 -3.89
C THR A 121 -3.29 3.70 -4.21
N PHE A 122 -4.06 2.94 -3.43
CA PHE A 122 -5.51 2.89 -3.49
C PHE A 122 -6.07 3.47 -2.21
N LEU A 123 -6.95 4.46 -2.32
CA LEU A 123 -7.73 4.95 -1.18
C LEU A 123 -9.10 4.29 -1.28
N ILE A 124 -9.41 3.44 -0.32
CA ILE A 124 -10.64 2.64 -0.29
C ILE A 124 -11.50 3.11 0.87
N ASN A 125 -12.79 3.39 0.61
CA ASN A 125 -13.69 3.87 1.65
C ASN A 125 -14.16 2.72 2.56
N SER A 126 -14.83 3.07 3.65
CA SER A 126 -15.30 2.09 4.65
C SER A 126 -16.32 1.09 4.11
N LYS A 127 -16.86 1.33 2.93
CA LYS A 127 -17.80 0.42 2.26
C LYS A 127 -17.11 -0.50 1.25
N GLY A 128 -15.78 -0.42 1.17
CA GLY A 128 -15.00 -1.27 0.28
C GLY A 128 -14.89 -0.77 -1.16
N LYS A 129 -15.32 0.45 -1.44
CA LYS A 129 -15.20 1.04 -2.77
C LYS A 129 -13.94 1.87 -2.91
N ILE A 130 -13.30 1.80 -4.07
CA ILE A 130 -12.11 2.59 -4.39
C ILE A 130 -12.54 4.05 -4.58
N HIS A 131 -12.00 4.93 -3.75
CA HIS A 131 -12.26 6.37 -3.87
C HIS A 131 -11.31 7.01 -4.88
N LYS A 132 -10.03 6.66 -4.83
CA LYS A 132 -9.02 7.21 -5.73
C LYS A 132 -7.84 6.25 -5.89
N ILE A 133 -7.19 6.32 -7.06
CA ILE A 133 -6.00 5.53 -7.39
C ILE A 133 -4.91 6.48 -7.85
N TRP A 134 -3.70 6.31 -7.28
CA TRP A 134 -2.50 7.01 -7.74
C TRP A 134 -1.57 5.95 -8.34
N SER A 135 -1.30 6.02 -9.64
CA SER A 135 -0.40 5.12 -10.35
C SER A 135 0.95 5.79 -10.58
N ASN A 136 2.01 4.99 -10.72
CA ASN A 136 3.36 5.49 -10.97
C ASN A 136 3.76 6.57 -9.96
N VAL A 137 3.53 6.29 -8.69
CA VAL A 137 3.70 7.24 -7.61
C VAL A 137 5.15 7.71 -7.48
N ARG A 138 5.31 9.04 -7.34
CA ARG A 138 6.55 9.66 -6.89
C ARG A 138 6.36 9.95 -5.41
N VAL A 139 7.32 9.52 -4.59
CA VAL A 139 7.13 9.52 -3.13
C VAL A 139 7.12 10.91 -2.50
N LYS A 140 7.73 11.90 -3.14
CA LYS A 140 7.75 13.27 -2.61
C LYS A 140 6.33 13.82 -2.43
N ASP A 141 6.00 14.20 -1.21
CA ASP A 141 4.69 14.77 -0.82
C ASP A 141 3.48 13.87 -1.10
N HIS A 142 3.71 12.60 -1.49
CA HIS A 142 2.63 11.69 -1.81
C HIS A 142 1.73 11.39 -0.62
N ALA A 143 2.32 11.09 0.55
CA ALA A 143 1.53 10.78 1.75
C ALA A 143 0.63 11.95 2.15
N LYS A 144 1.12 13.18 2.01
CA LYS A 144 0.32 14.40 2.27
C LYS A 144 -0.85 14.53 1.30
N GLU A 145 -0.62 14.23 0.04
CA GLU A 145 -1.65 14.27 -1.00
C GLU A 145 -2.75 13.24 -0.71
N VAL A 146 -2.36 12.03 -0.30
CA VAL A 146 -3.31 10.98 0.07
C VAL A 146 -4.12 11.40 1.29
N LEU A 147 -3.48 11.98 2.32
CA LEU A 147 -4.18 12.47 3.50
C LEU A 147 -5.17 13.57 3.13
N SER A 148 -4.79 14.50 2.25
CA SER A 148 -5.67 15.56 1.78
C SER A 148 -6.93 14.99 1.12
N GLU A 149 -6.77 13.95 0.31
CA GLU A 149 -7.89 13.29 -0.35
C GLU A 149 -8.75 12.52 0.66
N LEU A 150 -8.12 11.87 1.63
CA LEU A 150 -8.82 11.15 2.71
C LEU A 150 -9.76 12.07 3.48
N LYS A 151 -9.36 13.30 3.74
CA LYS A 151 -10.18 14.28 4.48
C LYS A 151 -11.48 14.66 3.75
N LYS A 152 -11.59 14.34 2.47
CA LYS A 152 -12.78 14.66 1.66
C LYS A 152 -13.85 13.56 1.70
N ILE A 153 -13.55 12.41 2.31
CA ILE A 153 -14.50 11.29 2.35
C ILE A 153 -15.00 10.98 3.76
#